data_3cea7b7df1a2b269273c1459e90ff6b9
#
_entry.id   3cea7b7df1a2b269273c1459e90ff6b9
#
_cell.length_a   1.000
_cell.length_b   1.000
_cell.length_c   1.000
_cell.angle_alpha   90.00
_cell.angle_beta   90.00
_cell.angle_gamma   90.00
#
_symmetry.space_group_name_H-M   'P 1'
#
loop_
_entity.id
_entity.type
_entity.pdbx_description
1 polymer ?
#
loop_
_entity_poly.entity_id
_entity_poly.type
_entity_poly.pdbx_seq_one_letter_code
_entity_poly.pdbx_strand_id
1 'polypeptide(L)'
;MFKRHLNKVSSNGNGIILILQYINLILSDANLVRMINSIIFLGHTNNWAVLVDTSRFWFNYRHVANVLSIYRSVKRLGIPDSQIILMVADDMACNPRNPRPATVFNNQNQHIDVYGDDVEVDYRGYEVTVENFIRLLTGRVPEHTPRSKRLLTDAGSNVLIYMTGHGGDGFLKFQDSEEVTNIELADAFEQMWSKRRYHEIFFMIDTCQAASMYEKFYSPNILAVASSLVGEDSLSHHVDPAIGVYIIDRYTYYALEFLEKVERGSKKTMGEFLEVCPKRLCISTVGKRTDLFARDPYKTPITDFFGSVRSVEITSNIIELPNSIIMSLNKTKDENKGTNKLKRNTCERKNDNFDCDIKKENKPVYEWSHPLPILENV
;
A
#
# COMPACT_ATOMS: atom_id res chain seq x y z
N MET A 1 -44.60 -8.49 17.17
CA MET A 1 -45.01 -7.92 18.47
C MET A 1 -44.67 -6.44 18.60
N PHE A 2 -43.62 -5.94 18.02
CA PHE A 2 -43.16 -4.54 18.15
C PHE A 2 -44.11 -3.46 17.58
N LYS A 3 -44.75 -3.71 16.44
CA LYS A 3 -45.69 -2.75 15.79
C LYS A 3 -47.00 -2.48 16.56
N ARG A 4 -47.41 -3.38 17.46
CA ARG A 4 -48.64 -3.20 18.25
C ARG A 4 -48.47 -2.36 19.53
N HIS A 5 -47.20 -2.16 19.99
CA HIS A 5 -46.94 -1.33 21.18
C HIS A 5 -46.73 0.14 20.86
N LEU A 6 -46.22 0.47 19.67
CA LEU A 6 -45.97 1.86 19.27
C LEU A 6 -47.25 2.69 19.02
N ASN A 7 -48.33 2.05 18.59
CA ASN A 7 -49.60 2.76 18.34
C ASN A 7 -50.43 3.14 19.61
N LYS A 8 -49.99 2.70 20.81
CA LYS A 8 -50.65 3.01 22.06
C LYS A 8 -49.99 4.15 22.88
N VAL A 9 -48.80 4.62 22.46
CA VAL A 9 -47.97 5.59 23.19
C VAL A 9 -48.13 7.03 22.67
N SER A 10 -48.96 7.23 21.63
CA SER A 10 -49.03 8.51 20.90
C SER A 10 -49.98 9.57 21.51
N SER A 11 -50.54 9.39 22.70
CA SER A 11 -51.55 10.34 23.18
C SER A 11 -51.30 11.08 24.51
N ASN A 12 -50.14 10.87 25.15
CA ASN A 12 -49.83 11.62 26.39
C ASN A 12 -48.33 11.97 26.45
N GLY A 13 -48.01 13.20 26.89
CA GLY A 13 -46.64 13.72 27.02
C GLY A 13 -45.67 12.84 27.83
N ASN A 14 -46.17 11.93 28.66
CA ASN A 14 -45.36 10.92 29.35
C ASN A 14 -44.77 9.85 28.41
N GLY A 15 -45.30 9.67 27.19
CA GLY A 15 -44.81 8.74 26.23
C GLY A 15 -43.44 9.16 25.61
N ILE A 16 -43.25 10.46 25.42
CA ILE A 16 -41.99 11.01 24.88
C ILE A 16 -40.88 10.87 25.91
N ILE A 17 -41.17 11.08 27.19
CA ILE A 17 -40.20 10.93 28.28
C ILE A 17 -39.77 9.46 28.43
N LEU A 18 -40.68 8.52 28.32
CA LEU A 18 -40.39 7.09 28.34
C LEU A 18 -39.56 6.66 27.12
N ILE A 19 -39.83 7.19 25.93
CA ILE A 19 -39.03 6.93 24.72
C ILE A 19 -37.61 7.49 24.87
N LEU A 20 -37.46 8.72 25.38
CA LEU A 20 -36.17 9.34 25.63
C LEU A 20 -35.37 8.61 26.72
N GLN A 21 -36.03 8.14 27.78
CA GLN A 21 -35.39 7.31 28.81
C GLN A 21 -34.97 5.95 28.26
N TYR A 22 -35.75 5.32 27.37
CA TYR A 22 -35.43 4.07 26.73
C TYR A 22 -34.26 4.23 25.72
N ILE A 23 -34.25 5.35 24.98
CA ILE A 23 -33.12 5.71 24.09
C ILE A 23 -31.86 5.98 24.91
N ASN A 24 -31.93 6.68 26.05
CA ASN A 24 -30.79 6.90 26.92
C ASN A 24 -30.31 5.60 27.58
N LEU A 25 -31.18 4.68 27.93
CA LEU A 25 -30.81 3.36 28.45
C LEU A 25 -30.11 2.51 27.38
N ILE A 26 -30.61 2.55 26.13
CA ILE A 26 -29.97 1.91 24.97
C ILE A 26 -28.61 2.52 24.67
N LEU A 27 -28.50 3.86 24.75
CA LEU A 27 -27.22 4.56 24.49
C LEU A 27 -26.24 4.45 25.65
N SER A 28 -26.67 4.07 26.87
CA SER A 28 -25.77 3.81 28.00
C SER A 28 -25.19 2.40 28.01
N ASP A 29 -25.78 1.47 27.25
CA ASP A 29 -25.21 0.13 27.08
C ASP A 29 -24.16 0.14 25.97
N ALA A 30 -22.91 0.22 26.38
CA ALA A 30 -21.75 0.25 25.46
C ALA A 30 -21.73 -0.94 24.49
N ASN A 31 -22.24 -2.11 24.88
CA ASN A 31 -22.31 -3.28 24.04
C ASN A 31 -23.44 -3.18 23.01
N LEU A 32 -24.57 -2.62 23.39
CA LEU A 32 -25.71 -2.39 22.49
C LEU A 32 -25.39 -1.27 21.47
N VAL A 33 -24.73 -0.20 21.91
CA VAL A 33 -24.24 0.87 21.03
C VAL A 33 -23.17 0.32 20.07
N ARG A 34 -22.27 -0.57 20.51
CA ARG A 34 -21.32 -1.28 19.64
C ARG A 34 -22.05 -2.14 18.61
N MET A 35 -23.08 -2.88 19.03
CA MET A 35 -23.87 -3.73 18.13
C MET A 35 -24.69 -2.92 17.12
N ILE A 36 -25.28 -1.80 17.53
CA ILE A 36 -26.03 -0.89 16.65
C ILE A 36 -25.09 -0.21 15.66
N ASN A 37 -23.92 0.25 16.08
CA ASN A 37 -22.90 0.80 15.19
C ASN A 37 -22.37 -0.25 14.21
N SER A 38 -22.20 -1.49 14.64
CA SER A 38 -21.85 -2.63 13.78
C SER A 38 -22.94 -2.96 12.74
N ILE A 39 -24.21 -2.75 13.07
CA ILE A 39 -25.37 -2.97 12.18
C ILE A 39 -25.60 -1.80 11.21
N ILE A 40 -25.30 -0.57 11.64
CA ILE A 40 -25.47 0.64 10.81
C ILE A 40 -24.34 0.78 9.80
N PHE A 41 -23.12 0.31 10.12
CA PHE A 41 -21.99 0.22 9.18
C PHE A 41 -21.96 -1.15 8.47
N LEU A 42 -22.97 -1.41 7.64
CA LEU A 42 -23.07 -2.62 6.81
C LEU A 42 -22.05 -2.67 5.66
N GLY A 43 -21.08 -1.78 5.61
CA GLY A 43 -20.00 -1.79 4.61
C GLY A 43 -18.93 -0.74 4.90
N HIS A 44 -17.71 -1.03 4.49
CA HIS A 44 -16.62 -0.07 4.50
C HIS A 44 -16.79 0.95 3.34
N THR A 45 -16.22 2.14 3.52
CA THR A 45 -16.38 3.26 2.58
C THR A 45 -15.15 3.49 1.71
N ASN A 46 -13.98 3.07 2.18
CA ASN A 46 -12.71 3.21 1.50
C ASN A 46 -11.70 2.17 2.00
N ASN A 47 -10.69 1.91 1.17
CA ASN A 47 -9.59 1.01 1.48
C ASN A 47 -8.28 1.79 1.48
N TRP A 48 -7.43 1.47 2.45
CA TRP A 48 -6.09 2.01 2.59
C TRP A 48 -5.07 0.88 2.64
N ALA A 49 -3.86 1.15 2.20
CA ALA A 49 -2.74 0.25 2.34
C ALA A 49 -1.57 0.94 3.04
N VAL A 50 -0.98 0.27 4.03
CA VAL A 50 0.29 0.65 4.67
C VAL A 50 1.27 -0.47 4.39
N LEU A 51 2.27 -0.19 3.57
CA LEU A 51 3.20 -1.17 3.02
C LEU A 51 4.61 -0.82 3.47
N VAL A 52 5.25 -1.72 4.21
CA VAL A 52 6.49 -1.43 4.93
C VAL A 52 7.57 -2.45 4.60
N ASP A 53 8.63 -2.00 3.93
CA ASP A 53 9.92 -2.66 3.91
C ASP A 53 10.79 -2.05 5.01
N THR A 54 11.29 -2.89 5.91
CA THR A 54 12.08 -2.45 7.05
C THR A 54 13.58 -2.68 6.91
N SER A 55 14.03 -3.30 5.81
CA SER A 55 15.40 -3.78 5.66
C SER A 55 16.24 -2.89 4.76
N ARG A 56 17.53 -2.72 5.14
CA ARG A 56 18.54 -2.03 4.35
C ARG A 56 19.53 -3.02 3.74
N PHE A 57 20.39 -2.50 2.88
CA PHE A 57 21.50 -3.16 2.20
C PHE A 57 21.09 -4.09 1.06
N TRP A 58 21.99 -4.18 0.05
CA TRP A 58 21.76 -4.88 -1.22
C TRP A 58 21.36 -6.34 -1.07
N PHE A 59 21.87 -7.05 -0.10
CA PHE A 59 21.54 -8.47 0.13
C PHE A 59 20.09 -8.68 0.60
N ASN A 60 19.39 -7.60 1.00
CA ASN A 60 17.97 -7.56 1.35
C ASN A 60 17.08 -7.08 0.20
N TYR A 61 17.59 -7.05 -1.03
CA TYR A 61 16.87 -6.68 -2.24
C TYR A 61 15.45 -7.26 -2.29
N ARG A 62 15.28 -8.52 -1.89
CA ARG A 62 14.00 -9.22 -1.89
C ARG A 62 12.91 -8.54 -1.07
N HIS A 63 13.24 -7.89 0.04
CA HIS A 63 12.24 -7.22 0.87
C HIS A 63 11.68 -5.97 0.18
N VAL A 64 12.51 -5.20 -0.50
CA VAL A 64 12.05 -4.09 -1.35
C VAL A 64 11.21 -4.63 -2.51
N ALA A 65 11.62 -5.72 -3.14
CA ALA A 65 10.83 -6.35 -4.20
C ALA A 65 9.49 -6.89 -3.69
N ASN A 66 9.44 -7.45 -2.46
CA ASN A 66 8.21 -7.89 -1.81
C ASN A 66 7.22 -6.72 -1.65
N VAL A 67 7.64 -5.64 -1.01
CA VAL A 67 6.76 -4.50 -0.72
C VAL A 67 6.27 -3.81 -1.99
N LEU A 68 7.15 -3.60 -2.98
CA LEU A 68 6.79 -3.02 -4.27
C LEU A 68 5.84 -3.90 -5.08
N SER A 69 5.95 -5.22 -4.93
CA SER A 69 5.03 -6.16 -5.58
C SER A 69 3.61 -6.05 -5.02
N ILE A 70 3.47 -5.94 -3.70
CA ILE A 70 2.16 -5.70 -3.07
C ILE A 70 1.64 -4.30 -3.46
N TYR A 71 2.50 -3.26 -3.46
CA TYR A 71 2.14 -1.92 -3.92
C TYR A 71 1.56 -1.94 -5.34
N ARG A 72 2.25 -2.58 -6.30
CA ARG A 72 1.76 -2.76 -7.67
C ARG A 72 0.41 -3.47 -7.71
N SER A 73 0.23 -4.50 -6.88
CA SER A 73 -1.02 -5.26 -6.84
C SER A 73 -2.20 -4.43 -6.36
N VAL A 74 -2.06 -3.66 -5.27
CA VAL A 74 -3.14 -2.82 -4.74
C VAL A 74 -3.46 -1.65 -5.67
N LYS A 75 -2.46 -1.03 -6.33
CA LYS A 75 -2.68 -0.01 -7.38
C LYS A 75 -3.47 -0.58 -8.55
N ARG A 76 -3.05 -1.74 -9.09
CA ARG A 76 -3.73 -2.42 -10.19
C ARG A 76 -5.19 -2.76 -9.85
N LEU A 77 -5.46 -3.12 -8.61
CA LEU A 77 -6.81 -3.44 -8.13
C LEU A 77 -7.63 -2.18 -7.78
N GLY A 78 -7.01 -0.99 -7.81
CA GLY A 78 -7.70 0.29 -7.83
C GLY A 78 -7.61 1.13 -6.56
N ILE A 79 -6.76 0.77 -5.57
CA ILE A 79 -6.46 1.69 -4.46
C ILE A 79 -5.62 2.83 -5.02
N PRO A 80 -6.05 4.10 -4.90
CA PRO A 80 -5.28 5.25 -5.40
C PRO A 80 -4.07 5.52 -4.51
N ASP A 81 -2.99 6.10 -5.07
CA ASP A 81 -1.77 6.44 -4.32
C ASP A 81 -2.04 7.29 -3.08
N SER A 82 -3.01 8.19 -3.14
CA SER A 82 -3.44 8.99 -1.98
C SER A 82 -4.00 8.18 -0.80
N GLN A 83 -4.23 6.88 -0.97
CA GLN A 83 -4.68 5.93 0.04
C GLN A 83 -3.67 4.79 0.26
N ILE A 84 -2.47 4.91 -0.29
CA ILE A 84 -1.35 4.01 -0.06
C ILE A 84 -0.26 4.79 0.68
N ILE A 85 0.25 4.21 1.77
CA ILE A 85 1.45 4.70 2.44
C ILE A 85 2.53 3.67 2.21
N LEU A 86 3.56 4.05 1.45
CA LEU A 86 4.68 3.19 1.12
C LEU A 86 5.94 3.63 1.87
N MET A 87 6.47 2.72 2.70
CA MET A 87 7.70 2.92 3.49
C MET A 87 8.78 1.96 2.97
N VAL A 88 9.89 2.49 2.47
CA VAL A 88 11.00 1.71 1.91
C VAL A 88 12.32 2.12 2.56
N ALA A 89 12.94 1.20 3.30
CA ALA A 89 14.12 1.49 4.11
C ALA A 89 15.40 1.68 3.29
N ASP A 90 15.48 1.14 2.06
CA ASP A 90 16.64 1.32 1.17
C ASP A 90 16.22 1.43 -0.29
N ASP A 91 16.97 2.20 -1.07
CA ASP A 91 16.71 2.38 -2.50
C ASP A 91 17.47 1.35 -3.34
N MET A 92 16.80 0.24 -3.65
CA MET A 92 17.38 -0.81 -4.50
C MET A 92 17.41 -0.41 -5.97
N ALA A 93 16.50 0.45 -6.43
CA ALA A 93 16.44 0.89 -7.81
C ALA A 93 17.65 1.76 -8.18
N CYS A 94 18.09 2.64 -7.28
CA CYS A 94 19.25 3.52 -7.48
C CYS A 94 20.53 3.00 -6.79
N ASN A 95 20.53 1.76 -6.28
CA ASN A 95 21.71 1.19 -5.64
C ASN A 95 22.85 1.01 -6.65
N PRO A 96 24.10 1.39 -6.33
CA PRO A 96 25.25 1.23 -7.23
C PRO A 96 25.53 -0.22 -7.67
N ARG A 97 25.04 -1.21 -6.91
CA ARG A 97 25.16 -2.63 -7.28
C ARG A 97 24.08 -3.09 -8.25
N ASN A 98 23.04 -2.26 -8.49
CA ASN A 98 21.98 -2.62 -9.41
C ASN A 98 22.48 -2.59 -10.86
N PRO A 99 22.54 -3.73 -11.59
CA PRO A 99 23.00 -3.77 -12.97
C PRO A 99 22.02 -3.09 -13.95
N ARG A 100 20.78 -2.84 -13.50
CA ARG A 100 19.75 -2.13 -14.24
C ARG A 100 19.18 -0.99 -13.38
N PRO A 101 19.79 0.20 -13.39
CA PRO A 101 19.32 1.34 -12.61
C PRO A 101 17.85 1.66 -12.88
N ALA A 102 17.17 2.16 -11.85
CA ALA A 102 15.75 2.52 -11.86
C ALA A 102 14.77 1.34 -12.08
N THR A 103 15.21 0.10 -11.81
CA THR A 103 14.35 -1.09 -11.87
C THR A 103 14.46 -1.93 -10.60
N VAL A 104 13.38 -2.63 -10.25
CA VAL A 104 13.36 -3.69 -9.25
C VAL A 104 12.53 -4.85 -9.77
N PHE A 105 13.13 -6.02 -9.86
CA PHE A 105 12.50 -7.23 -10.39
C PHE A 105 12.12 -8.19 -9.27
N ASN A 106 10.95 -8.82 -9.40
CA ASN A 106 10.43 -9.77 -8.43
C ASN A 106 10.32 -11.22 -8.95
N ASN A 107 10.74 -11.46 -10.19
CA ASN A 107 10.59 -12.76 -10.83
C ASN A 107 11.80 -13.11 -11.70
N GLN A 108 12.00 -14.41 -11.92
CA GLN A 108 13.01 -14.93 -12.82
C GLN A 108 12.90 -14.30 -14.22
N ASN A 109 14.04 -14.16 -14.89
CA ASN A 109 14.16 -13.56 -16.22
C ASN A 109 13.73 -12.09 -16.29
N GLN A 110 13.60 -11.39 -15.17
CA GLN A 110 13.33 -9.96 -15.10
C GLN A 110 12.09 -9.53 -15.91
N HIS A 111 11.02 -10.34 -15.84
CA HIS A 111 9.79 -10.10 -16.61
C HIS A 111 8.95 -8.94 -16.09
N ILE A 112 8.97 -8.70 -14.79
CA ILE A 112 8.12 -7.68 -14.16
C ILE A 112 9.03 -6.74 -13.39
N ASP A 113 9.12 -5.50 -13.86
CA ASP A 113 9.65 -4.38 -13.10
C ASP A 113 8.56 -3.87 -12.16
N VAL A 114 8.77 -4.00 -10.86
CA VAL A 114 7.83 -3.55 -9.83
C VAL A 114 8.10 -2.13 -9.36
N TYR A 115 9.24 -1.55 -9.74
CA TYR A 115 9.53 -0.14 -9.46
C TYR A 115 8.78 0.76 -10.45
N GLY A 116 8.89 0.49 -11.76
CA GLY A 116 8.17 1.24 -12.79
C GLY A 116 8.42 2.74 -12.76
N ASP A 117 7.59 3.49 -13.51
CA ASP A 117 7.72 4.95 -13.66
C ASP A 117 6.86 5.74 -12.64
N ASP A 118 5.98 5.07 -11.87
CA ASP A 118 4.90 5.69 -11.11
C ASP A 118 4.86 5.25 -9.63
N VAL A 119 5.97 4.78 -9.07
CA VAL A 119 6.06 4.42 -7.64
C VAL A 119 6.23 5.68 -6.79
N GLU A 120 5.28 5.91 -5.88
CA GLU A 120 5.33 6.98 -4.88
C GLU A 120 5.76 6.42 -3.52
N VAL A 121 7.00 6.71 -3.11
CA VAL A 121 7.52 6.31 -1.79
C VAL A 121 7.34 7.47 -0.82
N ASP A 122 6.54 7.27 0.23
CA ASP A 122 6.21 8.31 1.21
C ASP A 122 7.30 8.44 2.29
N TYR A 123 7.81 7.32 2.79
CA TYR A 123 8.89 7.30 3.78
C TYR A 123 10.08 6.54 3.21
N ARG A 124 11.25 7.21 3.16
CA ARG A 124 12.46 6.68 2.51
C ARG A 124 13.62 6.58 3.48
N GLY A 125 14.40 5.51 3.35
CA GLY A 125 15.65 5.38 4.07
C GLY A 125 15.49 5.59 5.58
N TYR A 126 16.18 6.56 6.14
CA TYR A 126 16.16 6.84 7.59
C TYR A 126 14.81 7.34 8.13
N GLU A 127 13.83 7.68 7.28
CA GLU A 127 12.47 7.97 7.75
C GLU A 127 11.69 6.70 8.13
N VAL A 128 12.16 5.52 7.73
CA VAL A 128 11.52 4.24 8.04
C VAL A 128 12.00 3.79 9.42
N THR A 129 11.37 4.30 10.46
CA THR A 129 11.64 4.01 11.87
C THR A 129 10.41 3.44 12.56
N VAL A 130 10.61 2.72 13.65
CA VAL A 130 9.51 2.24 14.52
C VAL A 130 8.67 3.42 14.99
N GLU A 131 9.32 4.52 15.41
CA GLU A 131 8.61 5.72 15.87
C GLU A 131 7.68 6.30 14.79
N ASN A 132 8.18 6.51 13.57
CA ASN A 132 7.38 7.04 12.47
C ASN A 132 6.23 6.09 12.08
N PHE A 133 6.48 4.78 12.09
CA PHE A 133 5.46 3.78 11.81
C PHE A 133 4.34 3.80 12.87
N ILE A 134 4.68 3.75 14.15
CA ILE A 134 3.69 3.80 15.24
C ILE A 134 2.94 5.14 15.27
N ARG A 135 3.62 6.27 15.03
CA ARG A 135 3.00 7.59 14.92
C ARG A 135 2.02 7.65 13.74
N LEU A 136 2.38 7.07 12.59
CA LEU A 136 1.52 6.97 11.42
C LEU A 136 0.21 6.22 11.75
N LEU A 137 0.31 5.00 12.30
CA LEU A 137 -0.84 4.18 12.67
C LEU A 137 -1.75 4.90 13.67
N THR A 138 -1.17 5.45 14.71
CA THR A 138 -1.91 6.08 15.81
C THR A 138 -2.38 7.51 15.53
N GLY A 139 -2.05 8.08 14.35
CA GLY A 139 -2.42 9.43 13.94
C GLY A 139 -1.72 10.53 14.73
N ARG A 140 -0.50 10.27 15.20
CA ARG A 140 0.33 11.23 15.95
C ARG A 140 1.37 11.93 15.09
N VAL A 141 1.14 11.98 13.78
CA VAL A 141 2.01 12.67 12.83
C VAL A 141 1.85 14.18 13.00
N PRO A 142 2.92 15.00 12.97
CA PRO A 142 2.84 16.45 13.09
C PRO A 142 1.90 17.09 12.07
N GLU A 143 1.23 18.18 12.43
CA GLU A 143 0.22 18.84 11.58
C GLU A 143 0.78 19.34 10.24
N HIS A 144 2.04 19.76 10.21
CA HIS A 144 2.72 20.24 9.00
C HIS A 144 3.17 19.11 8.05
N THR A 145 3.03 17.84 8.46
CA THR A 145 3.36 16.70 7.58
C THR A 145 2.45 16.69 6.36
N PRO A 146 2.99 16.52 5.15
CA PRO A 146 2.20 16.43 3.92
C PRO A 146 1.09 15.37 4.00
N ARG A 147 -0.02 15.63 3.33
CA ARG A 147 -1.18 14.71 3.34
C ARG A 147 -0.83 13.32 2.83
N SER A 148 0.05 13.20 1.83
CA SER A 148 0.53 11.93 1.29
C SER A 148 1.24 11.05 2.34
N LYS A 149 1.86 11.67 3.34
CA LYS A 149 2.52 10.96 4.46
C LYS A 149 1.60 10.72 5.66
N ARG A 150 0.30 10.91 5.54
CA ARG A 150 -0.66 10.75 6.64
C ARG A 150 -1.64 9.63 6.35
N LEU A 151 -1.80 8.72 7.29
CA LEU A 151 -2.86 7.73 7.25
C LEU A 151 -4.18 8.39 7.70
N LEU A 152 -4.98 8.86 6.74
CA LEU A 152 -6.22 9.62 6.99
C LEU A 152 -7.45 8.71 7.03
N THR A 153 -7.34 7.60 7.72
CA THR A 153 -8.39 6.61 7.89
C THR A 153 -9.43 7.02 8.94
N ASP A 154 -10.63 6.47 8.83
CA ASP A 154 -11.76 6.66 9.74
C ASP A 154 -12.45 5.33 10.10
N ALA A 155 -13.59 5.41 10.80
CA ALA A 155 -14.34 4.23 11.22
C ALA A 155 -14.94 3.39 10.07
N GLY A 156 -14.94 3.90 8.85
CA GLY A 156 -15.41 3.21 7.65
C GLY A 156 -14.26 2.71 6.76
N SER A 157 -13.02 2.82 7.20
CA SER A 157 -11.85 2.44 6.40
C SER A 157 -11.43 1.00 6.68
N ASN A 158 -11.30 0.19 5.63
CA ASN A 158 -10.53 -1.05 5.72
C ASN A 158 -9.05 -0.77 5.46
N VAL A 159 -8.17 -1.38 6.23
CA VAL A 159 -6.73 -1.11 6.17
C VAL A 159 -5.96 -2.42 5.94
N LEU A 160 -5.28 -2.51 4.80
CA LEU A 160 -4.24 -3.51 4.58
C LEU A 160 -2.94 -3.00 5.20
N ILE A 161 -2.34 -3.78 6.09
CA ILE A 161 -0.99 -3.53 6.62
C ILE A 161 -0.11 -4.69 6.19
N TYR A 162 0.87 -4.43 5.35
CA TYR A 162 1.86 -5.41 4.93
C TYR A 162 3.24 -5.00 5.42
N MET A 163 3.93 -5.93 6.08
CA MET A 163 5.29 -5.71 6.59
C MET A 163 6.22 -6.82 6.13
N THR A 164 7.43 -6.46 5.74
CA THR A 164 8.48 -7.40 5.36
C THR A 164 9.85 -6.94 5.85
N GLY A 165 10.70 -7.87 6.21
CA GLY A 165 12.03 -7.61 6.75
C GLY A 165 12.58 -8.78 7.56
N HIS A 166 13.62 -8.53 8.34
CA HIS A 166 14.15 -9.50 9.31
C HIS A 166 13.39 -9.44 10.63
N GLY A 167 13.09 -10.59 11.20
CA GLY A 167 12.41 -10.67 12.50
C GLY A 167 12.78 -11.92 13.27
N GLY A 168 12.19 -12.03 14.44
CA GLY A 168 12.34 -13.14 15.36
C GLY A 168 11.10 -13.30 16.22
N ASP A 169 11.22 -14.04 17.32
CA ASP A 169 10.10 -14.28 18.21
C ASP A 169 9.68 -12.99 18.93
N GLY A 170 8.53 -12.47 18.55
CA GLY A 170 7.91 -11.28 19.15
C GLY A 170 8.40 -9.92 18.61
N PHE A 171 9.24 -9.88 17.59
CA PHE A 171 9.73 -8.61 17.02
C PHE A 171 9.98 -8.63 15.52
N LEU A 172 9.92 -7.45 14.90
CA LEU A 172 10.40 -7.17 13.55
C LEU A 172 11.45 -6.07 13.61
N LYS A 173 12.61 -6.29 12.96
CA LYS A 173 13.71 -5.31 12.92
C LYS A 173 13.41 -4.19 11.92
N PHE A 174 13.77 -2.97 12.34
CA PHE A 174 13.80 -1.80 11.47
C PHE A 174 15.25 -1.36 11.27
N GLN A 175 15.74 -1.50 10.03
CA GLN A 175 17.09 -1.10 9.58
C GLN A 175 18.25 -1.68 10.41
N ASP A 176 18.03 -2.84 11.06
CA ASP A 176 18.98 -3.48 12.01
C ASP A 176 19.40 -2.60 13.20
N SER A 177 18.67 -1.52 13.49
CA SER A 177 18.96 -0.57 14.56
C SER A 177 17.86 -0.49 15.62
N GLU A 178 16.62 -0.77 15.24
CA GLU A 178 15.44 -0.74 16.10
C GLU A 178 14.63 -2.03 15.93
N GLU A 179 13.72 -2.29 16.86
CA GLU A 179 12.79 -3.41 16.78
C GLU A 179 11.40 -2.94 17.19
N VAL A 180 10.38 -3.23 16.34
CA VAL A 180 9.00 -3.12 16.78
C VAL A 180 8.58 -4.45 17.40
N THR A 181 8.08 -4.39 18.63
CA THR A 181 7.59 -5.58 19.33
C THR A 181 6.13 -5.87 19.01
N ASN A 182 5.73 -7.13 19.20
CA ASN A 182 4.34 -7.55 19.05
C ASN A 182 3.40 -6.85 20.05
N ILE A 183 3.90 -6.42 21.22
CA ILE A 183 3.14 -5.66 22.22
C ILE A 183 2.89 -4.24 21.74
N GLU A 184 3.93 -3.53 21.27
CA GLU A 184 3.79 -2.18 20.73
C GLU A 184 2.83 -2.13 19.53
N LEU A 185 2.89 -3.15 18.68
CA LEU A 185 2.01 -3.26 17.53
C LEU A 185 0.55 -3.53 17.96
N ALA A 186 0.34 -4.41 18.95
CA ALA A 186 -0.98 -4.68 19.52
C ALA A 186 -1.60 -3.41 20.14
N ASP A 187 -0.80 -2.66 20.91
CA ASP A 187 -1.22 -1.41 21.52
C ASP A 187 -1.48 -0.30 20.48
N ALA A 188 -0.71 -0.27 19.40
CA ALA A 188 -0.96 0.65 18.29
C ALA A 188 -2.32 0.37 17.62
N PHE A 189 -2.66 -0.90 17.39
CA PHE A 189 -3.97 -1.27 16.82
C PHE A 189 -5.12 -0.95 17.77
N GLU A 190 -4.95 -1.16 19.08
CA GLU A 190 -5.97 -0.74 20.06
C GLU A 190 -6.15 0.78 20.08
N GLN A 191 -5.08 1.54 19.96
CA GLN A 191 -5.20 3.00 19.81
C GLN A 191 -5.90 3.40 18.51
N MET A 192 -5.66 2.69 17.40
CA MET A 192 -6.39 2.90 16.15
C MET A 192 -7.89 2.62 16.37
N TRP A 193 -8.22 1.50 17.03
CA TRP A 193 -9.61 1.15 17.33
C TRP A 193 -10.29 2.19 18.23
N SER A 194 -9.70 2.53 19.35
CA SER A 194 -10.20 3.52 20.29
C SER A 194 -10.45 4.89 19.66
N LYS A 195 -9.60 5.27 18.67
CA LYS A 195 -9.71 6.52 17.90
C LYS A 195 -10.61 6.39 16.66
N ARG A 196 -11.24 5.24 16.44
CA ARG A 196 -12.10 4.95 15.28
C ARG A 196 -11.37 5.18 13.94
N ARG A 197 -10.15 4.64 13.83
CA ARG A 197 -9.29 4.81 12.66
C ARG A 197 -9.34 3.63 11.69
N TYR A 198 -10.14 2.63 11.93
CA TYR A 198 -10.41 1.54 10.98
C TYR A 198 -11.78 0.91 11.23
N HIS A 199 -12.32 0.30 10.18
CA HIS A 199 -13.45 -0.62 10.23
C HIS A 199 -12.93 -2.05 10.43
N GLU A 200 -12.02 -2.49 9.57
CA GLU A 200 -11.31 -3.77 9.65
C GLU A 200 -9.85 -3.60 9.25
N ILE A 201 -8.97 -4.40 9.84
CA ILE A 201 -7.56 -4.51 9.47
C ILE A 201 -7.30 -5.89 8.89
N PHE A 202 -6.62 -5.95 7.74
CA PHE A 202 -5.92 -7.14 7.29
C PHE A 202 -4.43 -6.95 7.52
N PHE A 203 -3.88 -7.68 8.49
CA PHE A 203 -2.46 -7.66 8.82
C PHE A 203 -1.75 -8.84 8.14
N MET A 204 -0.77 -8.55 7.31
CA MET A 204 0.03 -9.51 6.57
C MET A 204 1.51 -9.27 6.83
N ILE A 205 2.25 -10.28 7.25
CA ILE A 205 3.67 -10.15 7.57
C ILE A 205 4.50 -11.29 7.00
N ASP A 206 5.60 -10.92 6.32
CA ASP A 206 6.57 -11.84 5.73
C ASP A 206 7.94 -11.65 6.37
N THR A 207 8.24 -12.49 7.35
CA THR A 207 9.49 -12.50 8.12
C THR A 207 9.69 -13.86 8.80
N CYS A 208 10.87 -14.10 9.38
CA CYS A 208 11.08 -15.28 10.23
C CYS A 208 10.23 -15.17 11.51
N GLN A 209 9.69 -16.31 11.97
CA GLN A 209 8.84 -16.41 13.17
C GLN A 209 7.65 -15.43 13.16
N ALA A 210 7.13 -15.14 11.99
CA ALA A 210 6.19 -14.08 11.71
C ALA A 210 4.90 -14.15 12.54
N ALA A 211 4.43 -15.37 12.88
CA ALA A 211 3.21 -15.57 13.66
C ALA A 211 3.29 -14.97 15.06
N SER A 212 4.49 -14.85 15.64
CA SER A 212 4.69 -14.22 16.95
C SER A 212 4.23 -12.76 16.98
N MET A 213 4.24 -12.08 15.83
CA MET A 213 3.90 -10.65 15.74
C MET A 213 2.42 -10.35 15.99
N TYR A 214 1.51 -11.28 15.70
CA TYR A 214 0.08 -11.08 15.95
C TYR A 214 -0.46 -11.78 17.22
N GLU A 215 0.38 -12.53 17.95
CA GLU A 215 -0.07 -13.26 19.13
C GLU A 215 -0.67 -12.35 20.22
N LYS A 216 -0.14 -11.15 20.35
CA LYS A 216 -0.56 -10.18 21.38
C LYS A 216 -1.72 -9.28 20.94
N PHE A 217 -2.22 -9.40 19.71
CA PHE A 217 -3.35 -8.60 19.26
C PHE A 217 -4.60 -8.90 20.10
N TYR A 218 -5.31 -7.87 20.49
CA TYR A 218 -6.54 -7.95 21.29
C TYR A 218 -7.64 -7.01 20.80
N SER A 219 -7.32 -6.17 19.82
CA SER A 219 -8.31 -5.27 19.19
C SER A 219 -9.25 -6.05 18.27
N PRO A 220 -10.51 -5.68 18.15
CA PRO A 220 -11.47 -6.37 17.29
C PRO A 220 -11.26 -6.04 15.81
N ASN A 221 -11.89 -6.85 14.95
CA ASN A 221 -11.95 -6.69 13.49
C ASN A 221 -10.58 -6.75 12.81
N ILE A 222 -9.71 -7.63 13.29
CA ILE A 222 -8.39 -7.89 12.70
C ILE A 222 -8.35 -9.31 12.14
N LEU A 223 -8.03 -9.42 10.86
CA LEU A 223 -7.62 -10.66 10.20
C LEU A 223 -6.11 -10.63 10.04
N ALA A 224 -5.39 -11.65 10.50
CA ALA A 224 -3.95 -11.66 10.39
C ALA A 224 -3.42 -12.93 9.71
N VAL A 225 -2.35 -12.77 8.92
CA VAL A 225 -1.61 -13.86 8.26
C VAL A 225 -0.12 -13.62 8.36
N ALA A 226 0.62 -14.69 8.58
CA ALA A 226 2.07 -14.71 8.74
C ALA A 226 2.70 -15.78 7.85
N SER A 227 3.84 -15.48 7.25
CA SER A 227 4.57 -16.37 6.34
C SER A 227 5.16 -17.61 7.03
N SER A 228 5.34 -17.58 8.36
CA SER A 228 5.97 -18.65 9.15
C SER A 228 5.41 -18.70 10.56
N LEU A 229 5.41 -19.88 11.18
CA LEU A 229 5.11 -20.04 12.61
C LEU A 229 6.32 -19.69 13.48
N VAL A 230 6.09 -19.59 14.79
CA VAL A 230 7.18 -19.45 15.78
C VAL A 230 8.13 -20.63 15.65
N GLY A 231 9.44 -20.36 15.65
CA GLY A 231 10.48 -21.36 15.43
C GLY A 231 10.71 -21.76 13.97
N GLU A 232 10.00 -21.16 13.00
CA GLU A 232 10.21 -21.37 11.57
C GLU A 232 10.76 -20.11 10.90
N ASP A 233 11.61 -20.29 9.88
CA ASP A 233 12.09 -19.22 9.03
C ASP A 233 11.17 -18.99 7.83
N SER A 234 11.01 -17.72 7.40
CA SER A 234 10.50 -17.41 6.07
C SER A 234 11.62 -17.46 5.05
N LEU A 235 11.47 -18.26 4.00
CA LEU A 235 12.53 -18.55 3.06
C LEU A 235 12.45 -17.67 1.81
N SER A 236 13.62 -17.23 1.36
CA SER A 236 13.79 -16.53 0.10
C SER A 236 13.54 -17.44 -1.11
N HIS A 237 13.23 -16.85 -2.25
CA HIS A 237 12.91 -17.53 -3.50
C HIS A 237 13.56 -16.82 -4.69
N HIS A 238 13.96 -17.60 -5.70
CA HIS A 238 14.62 -17.15 -6.91
C HIS A 238 15.86 -16.28 -6.69
N VAL A 239 17.00 -16.79 -7.09
CA VAL A 239 18.23 -16.02 -7.26
C VAL A 239 18.29 -15.55 -8.71
N ASP A 240 18.48 -14.25 -8.92
CA ASP A 240 18.82 -13.73 -10.26
C ASP A 240 20.34 -13.62 -10.39
N PRO A 241 20.96 -14.32 -11.35
CA PRO A 241 22.43 -14.30 -11.51
C PRO A 241 23.00 -12.92 -11.85
N ALA A 242 22.24 -12.05 -12.53
CA ALA A 242 22.68 -10.71 -12.88
C ALA A 242 22.62 -9.75 -11.69
N ILE A 243 21.58 -9.90 -10.84
CA ILE A 243 21.40 -9.13 -9.61
C ILE A 243 22.30 -9.66 -8.49
N GLY A 244 22.59 -10.96 -8.49
CA GLY A 244 23.52 -11.62 -7.58
C GLY A 244 22.97 -11.94 -6.19
N VAL A 245 21.67 -11.71 -5.96
CA VAL A 245 20.99 -11.98 -4.69
C VAL A 245 19.59 -12.59 -4.92
N TYR A 246 18.94 -13.01 -3.83
CA TYR A 246 17.52 -13.40 -3.88
C TYR A 246 16.65 -12.19 -4.19
N ILE A 247 15.61 -12.40 -5.01
CA ILE A 247 14.79 -11.31 -5.56
C ILE A 247 13.38 -11.25 -4.97
N ILE A 248 12.95 -12.25 -4.20
CA ILE A 248 11.63 -12.29 -3.55
C ILE A 248 11.65 -13.33 -2.41
N ASP A 249 10.69 -13.27 -1.49
CA ASP A 249 10.42 -14.31 -0.52
C ASP A 249 9.30 -15.24 -0.98
N ARG A 250 9.32 -16.51 -0.53
CA ARG A 250 8.42 -17.56 -1.01
C ARG A 250 6.96 -17.22 -0.76
N TYR A 251 6.63 -16.79 0.45
CA TYR A 251 5.26 -16.46 0.79
C TYR A 251 4.71 -15.35 -0.11
N THR A 252 5.45 -14.25 -0.24
CA THR A 252 5.05 -13.14 -1.09
C THR A 252 4.97 -13.56 -2.57
N TYR A 253 5.86 -14.41 -3.06
CA TYR A 253 5.80 -14.93 -4.42
C TYR A 253 4.47 -15.64 -4.72
N TYR A 254 4.05 -16.59 -3.86
CA TYR A 254 2.79 -17.31 -4.06
C TYR A 254 1.55 -16.45 -3.80
N ALA A 255 1.65 -15.47 -2.88
CA ALA A 255 0.62 -14.44 -2.72
C ALA A 255 0.41 -13.64 -4.02
N LEU A 256 1.50 -13.27 -4.70
CA LEU A 256 1.44 -12.57 -5.99
C LEU A 256 0.88 -13.43 -7.11
N GLU A 257 1.25 -14.71 -7.20
CA GLU A 257 0.64 -15.63 -8.18
C GLU A 257 -0.88 -15.70 -8.05
N PHE A 258 -1.41 -15.57 -6.84
CA PHE A 258 -2.84 -15.47 -6.60
C PHE A 258 -3.37 -14.08 -6.99
N LEU A 259 -2.74 -13.01 -6.51
CA LEU A 259 -3.20 -11.65 -6.75
C LEU A 259 -3.19 -11.27 -8.24
N GLU A 260 -2.21 -11.72 -9.03
CA GLU A 260 -2.19 -11.47 -10.48
C GLU A 260 -3.42 -12.06 -11.23
N LYS A 261 -4.08 -13.07 -10.64
CA LYS A 261 -5.33 -13.67 -11.14
C LYS A 261 -6.59 -12.97 -10.62
N VAL A 262 -6.44 -11.97 -9.75
CA VAL A 262 -7.55 -11.18 -9.20
C VAL A 262 -7.77 -9.95 -10.07
N GLU A 263 -9.01 -9.74 -10.47
CA GLU A 263 -9.48 -8.55 -11.17
C GLU A 263 -10.40 -7.72 -10.25
N ARG A 264 -10.69 -6.47 -10.61
CA ARG A 264 -11.54 -5.57 -9.81
C ARG A 264 -12.94 -6.12 -9.51
N GLY A 265 -13.49 -6.99 -10.36
CA GLY A 265 -14.79 -7.66 -10.18
C GLY A 265 -14.68 -9.11 -9.70
N SER A 266 -13.52 -9.54 -9.23
CA SER A 266 -13.26 -10.93 -8.85
C SER A 266 -14.11 -11.35 -7.65
N LYS A 267 -14.58 -12.61 -7.68
CA LYS A 267 -15.27 -13.26 -6.56
C LYS A 267 -14.33 -14.01 -5.61
N LYS A 268 -13.02 -13.90 -5.82
CA LYS A 268 -12.01 -14.48 -4.94
C LYS A 268 -12.17 -13.96 -3.52
N THR A 269 -11.93 -14.83 -2.54
CA THR A 269 -12.16 -14.54 -1.13
C THR A 269 -10.86 -14.41 -0.34
N MET A 270 -10.93 -13.78 0.82
CA MET A 270 -9.82 -13.73 1.78
C MET A 270 -9.44 -15.16 2.24
N GLY A 271 -10.44 -16.03 2.44
CA GLY A 271 -10.19 -17.43 2.81
C GLY A 271 -9.33 -18.17 1.78
N GLU A 272 -9.60 -18.00 0.48
CA GLU A 272 -8.76 -18.56 -0.59
C GLU A 272 -7.34 -17.98 -0.56
N PHE A 273 -7.21 -16.67 -0.27
CA PHE A 273 -5.91 -16.01 -0.13
C PHE A 273 -5.10 -16.54 1.07
N LEU A 274 -5.74 -16.87 2.17
CA LEU A 274 -5.06 -17.45 3.34
C LEU A 274 -4.46 -18.85 3.05
N GLU A 275 -4.86 -19.51 1.96
CA GLU A 275 -4.38 -20.87 1.57
C GLU A 275 -3.37 -20.86 0.41
N VAL A 276 -2.91 -19.69 -0.04
CA VAL A 276 -2.08 -19.56 -1.27
C VAL A 276 -0.74 -20.27 -1.18
N CYS A 277 -0.19 -20.42 0.03
CA CYS A 277 1.14 -20.99 0.20
C CYS A 277 1.13 -22.18 1.19
N PRO A 278 0.71 -23.37 0.76
CA PRO A 278 0.80 -24.56 1.59
C PRO A 278 2.26 -24.90 1.91
N LYS A 279 2.51 -25.60 3.04
CA LYS A 279 3.86 -25.91 3.55
C LYS A 279 4.81 -26.50 2.51
N ARG A 280 4.32 -27.30 1.56
CA ARG A 280 5.12 -27.87 0.47
C ARG A 280 5.71 -26.83 -0.49
N LEU A 281 5.09 -25.64 -0.61
CA LEU A 281 5.52 -24.56 -1.47
C LEU A 281 6.32 -23.50 -0.69
N CYS A 282 5.81 -23.03 0.45
CA CYS A 282 6.49 -22.08 1.32
C CYS A 282 7.72 -22.67 2.03
N ILE A 283 7.70 -23.99 2.29
CA ILE A 283 8.67 -24.70 3.15
C ILE A 283 8.57 -24.22 4.63
N SER A 284 7.80 -23.20 4.90
CA SER A 284 7.32 -22.75 6.20
C SER A 284 5.82 -23.00 6.34
N THR A 285 5.30 -22.92 7.55
CA THR A 285 3.87 -23.06 7.81
C THR A 285 3.23 -21.68 7.93
N VAL A 286 2.32 -21.34 7.02
CA VAL A 286 1.58 -20.09 7.07
C VAL A 286 0.68 -20.05 8.29
N GLY A 287 0.93 -19.08 9.17
CA GLY A 287 0.12 -18.81 10.35
C GLY A 287 -1.07 -17.93 10.01
N LYS A 288 -2.22 -18.20 10.67
CA LYS A 288 -3.47 -17.45 10.46
C LYS A 288 -4.10 -17.15 11.80
N ARG A 289 -4.63 -15.94 11.95
CA ARG A 289 -5.39 -15.54 13.11
C ARG A 289 -6.71 -14.92 12.71
N THR A 290 -7.80 -15.61 12.95
CA THR A 290 -9.15 -15.24 12.49
C THR A 290 -10.13 -14.97 13.63
N ASP A 291 -9.75 -15.28 14.87
CA ASP A 291 -10.60 -15.15 16.06
C ASP A 291 -11.03 -13.71 16.38
N LEU A 292 -10.23 -12.73 15.97
CA LEU A 292 -10.54 -11.31 16.12
C LEU A 292 -11.37 -10.73 14.96
N PHE A 293 -11.57 -11.48 13.90
CA PHE A 293 -12.28 -11.03 12.70
C PHE A 293 -13.74 -11.45 12.74
N ALA A 294 -14.64 -10.47 12.68
CA ALA A 294 -16.07 -10.74 12.86
C ALA A 294 -16.73 -11.44 11.67
N ARG A 295 -16.21 -11.23 10.46
CA ARG A 295 -16.73 -11.85 9.23
C ARG A 295 -16.07 -13.19 8.95
N ASP A 296 -16.75 -14.02 8.18
CA ASP A 296 -16.17 -15.26 7.65
C ASP A 296 -15.18 -14.94 6.50
N PRO A 297 -13.87 -15.25 6.63
CA PRO A 297 -12.89 -14.98 5.58
C PRO A 297 -13.23 -15.65 4.23
N TYR A 298 -13.90 -16.80 4.25
CA TYR A 298 -14.29 -17.51 3.02
C TYR A 298 -15.51 -16.90 2.31
N LYS A 299 -16.15 -15.90 2.93
CA LYS A 299 -17.22 -15.09 2.33
C LYS A 299 -16.82 -13.64 2.10
N THR A 300 -15.68 -13.23 2.63
CA THR A 300 -15.16 -11.87 2.49
C THR A 300 -14.40 -11.74 1.18
N PRO A 301 -14.80 -10.83 0.27
CA PRO A 301 -14.08 -10.61 -0.98
C PRO A 301 -12.65 -10.14 -0.75
N ILE A 302 -11.70 -10.61 -1.56
CA ILE A 302 -10.30 -10.15 -1.52
C ILE A 302 -10.19 -8.65 -1.80
N THR A 303 -11.09 -8.11 -2.61
CA THR A 303 -11.14 -6.69 -2.98
C THR A 303 -11.51 -5.77 -1.83
N ASP A 304 -12.06 -6.29 -0.72
CA ASP A 304 -12.35 -5.50 0.48
C ASP A 304 -11.09 -4.96 1.16
N PHE A 305 -9.91 -5.53 0.84
CA PHE A 305 -8.62 -5.06 1.36
C PHE A 305 -7.62 -4.70 0.25
N PHE A 306 -7.65 -5.40 -0.88
CA PHE A 306 -6.68 -5.18 -1.97
C PHE A 306 -7.22 -4.29 -3.10
N GLY A 307 -8.52 -4.05 -3.16
CA GLY A 307 -9.17 -3.30 -4.22
C GLY A 307 -9.74 -1.95 -3.77
N SER A 308 -10.36 -1.24 -4.71
CA SER A 308 -11.12 -0.04 -4.40
C SER A 308 -12.60 -0.34 -4.19
N VAL A 309 -13.21 0.29 -3.21
CA VAL A 309 -14.68 0.24 -2.98
C VAL A 309 -15.45 0.99 -4.07
N ARG A 310 -14.82 2.01 -4.66
CA ARG A 310 -15.46 2.84 -5.68
C ARG A 310 -15.14 2.29 -7.06
N SER A 311 -16.17 1.85 -7.78
CA SER A 311 -16.10 1.82 -9.23
C SER A 311 -16.12 3.28 -9.70
N VAL A 312 -14.99 3.78 -10.19
CA VAL A 312 -14.96 5.07 -10.87
C VAL A 312 -15.60 4.85 -12.24
N GLU A 313 -16.88 5.15 -12.37
CA GLU A 313 -17.47 5.39 -13.68
C GLU A 313 -16.92 6.73 -14.17
N ILE A 314 -16.08 6.67 -15.20
CA ILE A 314 -15.67 7.88 -15.92
C ILE A 314 -16.89 8.33 -16.73
N THR A 315 -17.73 9.15 -16.13
CA THR A 315 -18.68 9.94 -16.90
C THR A 315 -17.90 11.09 -17.54
N SER A 316 -17.27 10.84 -18.66
CA SER A 316 -16.74 11.91 -19.49
C SER A 316 -17.90 12.64 -20.16
N ASN A 317 -18.42 13.66 -19.51
CA ASN A 317 -19.12 14.69 -20.28
C ASN A 317 -18.07 15.33 -21.19
N ILE A 318 -18.28 15.20 -22.50
CA ILE A 318 -17.45 15.88 -23.47
C ILE A 318 -17.64 17.38 -23.21
N ILE A 319 -16.61 18.02 -22.64
CA ILE A 319 -16.58 19.47 -22.54
C ILE A 319 -16.22 19.97 -23.94
N GLU A 320 -17.19 20.48 -24.66
CA GLU A 320 -16.94 21.20 -25.92
C GLU A 320 -16.17 22.48 -25.61
N LEU A 321 -14.91 22.52 -26.01
CA LEU A 321 -14.11 23.74 -25.90
C LEU A 321 -14.64 24.77 -26.89
N PRO A 322 -14.81 26.05 -26.48
CA PRO A 322 -15.19 27.12 -27.39
C PRO A 322 -14.29 27.14 -28.63
N ASN A 323 -14.85 27.34 -29.81
CA ASN A 323 -14.13 27.34 -31.10
C ASN A 323 -12.92 28.27 -31.12
N SER A 324 -12.91 29.35 -30.30
CA SER A 324 -11.79 30.26 -30.12
C SER A 324 -10.55 29.59 -29.47
N ILE A 325 -10.76 28.64 -28.56
CA ILE A 325 -9.68 27.88 -27.91
C ILE A 325 -9.14 26.82 -28.85
N ILE A 326 -10.02 26.14 -29.62
CA ILE A 326 -9.63 25.16 -30.61
C ILE A 326 -8.78 25.79 -31.72
N MET A 327 -9.13 27.00 -32.17
CA MET A 327 -8.36 27.75 -33.16
C MET A 327 -6.97 28.17 -32.62
N SER A 328 -6.86 28.55 -31.35
CA SER A 328 -5.55 28.90 -30.75
C SER A 328 -4.65 27.67 -30.60
N LEU A 329 -5.19 26.51 -30.20
CA LEU A 329 -4.45 25.25 -30.10
C LEU A 329 -4.02 24.70 -31.47
N ASN A 330 -4.81 24.91 -32.51
CA ASN A 330 -4.44 24.53 -33.87
C ASN A 330 -3.38 25.45 -34.48
N LYS A 331 -3.40 26.77 -34.17
CA LYS A 331 -2.33 27.71 -34.56
C LYS A 331 -0.98 27.32 -33.95
N THR A 332 -0.95 27.00 -32.68
CA THR A 332 0.29 26.55 -32.01
C THR A 332 0.81 25.21 -32.55
N LYS A 333 -0.07 24.31 -33.01
CA LYS A 333 0.32 23.07 -33.71
C LYS A 333 0.91 23.30 -35.10
N ASP A 334 0.40 24.26 -35.84
CA ASP A 334 0.90 24.59 -37.17
C ASP A 334 2.20 25.40 -37.13
N GLU A 335 2.40 26.26 -36.14
CA GLU A 335 3.67 26.95 -35.90
C GLU A 335 4.78 25.97 -35.48
N ASN A 336 4.46 24.94 -34.68
CA ASN A 336 5.41 23.88 -34.31
C ASN A 336 5.68 22.87 -35.45
N LYS A 337 4.79 22.75 -36.46
CA LYS A 337 5.08 21.91 -37.63
C LYS A 337 6.00 22.59 -38.64
N GLY A 338 6.10 23.94 -38.61
CA GLY A 338 7.00 24.71 -39.49
C GLY A 338 8.48 24.64 -39.13
N THR A 339 8.82 24.27 -37.91
CA THR A 339 10.19 24.32 -37.39
C THR A 339 10.87 22.98 -37.16
N ASN A 340 10.17 21.84 -37.30
CA ASN A 340 10.74 20.52 -37.13
C ASN A 340 10.73 19.68 -38.42
N LYS A 341 11.43 20.14 -39.48
CA LYS A 341 12.05 19.21 -40.43
C LYS A 341 13.33 18.68 -39.79
N LEU A 342 13.22 17.73 -38.85
CA LEU A 342 14.34 16.86 -38.52
C LEU A 342 14.72 16.09 -39.79
N LYS A 343 15.79 16.51 -40.43
CA LYS A 343 16.48 15.68 -41.43
C LYS A 343 16.95 14.43 -40.70
N ARG A 344 16.32 13.28 -41.03
CA ARG A 344 16.86 11.98 -40.65
C ARG A 344 18.24 11.88 -41.25
N ASN A 345 19.27 11.80 -40.43
CA ASN A 345 20.59 11.42 -40.84
C ASN A 345 20.55 9.94 -41.29
N THR A 346 20.64 9.70 -42.55
CA THR A 346 20.79 8.36 -43.13
C THR A 346 22.31 8.07 -43.11
N CYS A 347 22.71 7.08 -42.32
CA CYS A 347 24.03 6.51 -42.41
C CYS A 347 24.03 5.45 -43.52
N GLU A 348 24.81 5.61 -44.57
CA GLU A 348 25.03 4.60 -45.62
C GLU A 348 26.32 3.84 -45.36
N ARG A 349 26.27 2.52 -45.50
CA ARG A 349 27.43 1.63 -45.40
C ARG A 349 28.13 1.59 -46.73
N LYS A 350 29.31 2.13 -46.79
CA LYS A 350 30.25 1.92 -47.90
C LYS A 350 31.59 1.36 -47.39
N ASN A 351 31.89 0.14 -47.83
CA ASN A 351 33.18 -0.52 -47.62
C ASN A 351 33.73 -0.47 -46.19
N ASP A 352 33.16 -1.30 -45.31
CA ASP A 352 33.64 -1.60 -43.94
C ASP A 352 33.92 -0.41 -43.00
N ASN A 353 33.56 0.81 -43.39
CA ASN A 353 33.54 1.99 -42.51
C ASN A 353 32.21 2.70 -42.53
N PHE A 354 31.77 3.13 -41.32
CA PHE A 354 30.58 3.99 -41.14
C PHE A 354 31.03 5.44 -41.26
N ASP A 355 30.55 6.15 -42.29
CA ASP A 355 30.74 7.59 -42.42
C ASP A 355 29.41 8.29 -42.04
N CYS A 356 29.42 9.08 -40.97
CA CYS A 356 28.31 9.83 -40.49
C CYS A 356 28.66 11.32 -40.47
N ASP A 357 28.07 12.11 -41.36
CA ASP A 357 28.21 13.58 -41.37
C ASP A 357 27.61 14.20 -40.10
N ILE A 358 28.43 14.44 -39.10
CA ILE A 358 28.05 15.19 -37.89
C ILE A 358 28.38 16.67 -38.11
N LYS A 359 27.40 17.46 -38.56
CA LYS A 359 27.51 18.92 -38.46
C LYS A 359 27.33 19.34 -37.02
N LYS A 360 28.39 19.85 -36.38
CA LYS A 360 28.33 20.51 -35.07
C LYS A 360 27.46 21.74 -35.17
N GLU A 361 26.22 21.68 -34.62
CA GLU A 361 25.46 22.86 -34.30
C GLU A 361 25.82 23.34 -32.88
N ASN A 362 26.25 24.59 -32.79
CA ASN A 362 26.46 25.30 -31.53
C ASN A 362 25.16 25.38 -30.74
N LYS A 363 25.03 24.61 -29.66
CA LYS A 363 23.98 24.81 -28.67
C LYS A 363 24.32 26.03 -27.82
N PRO A 364 23.36 26.91 -27.50
CA PRO A 364 23.58 27.98 -26.54
C PRO A 364 23.87 27.36 -25.17
N VAL A 365 24.98 27.75 -24.58
CA VAL A 365 25.35 27.44 -23.20
C VAL A 365 24.46 28.30 -22.32
N TYR A 366 23.56 27.71 -21.55
CA TYR A 366 22.88 28.41 -20.49
C TYR A 366 23.85 28.57 -19.33
N GLU A 367 24.41 29.76 -19.18
CA GLU A 367 25.14 30.17 -17.97
C GLU A 367 24.13 30.32 -16.82
N TRP A 368 24.33 29.55 -15.74
CA TRP A 368 23.65 29.75 -14.48
C TRP A 368 24.29 30.98 -13.76
N SER A 369 23.63 32.12 -13.82
CA SER A 369 24.07 33.35 -13.19
C SER A 369 23.51 33.56 -11.78
N HIS A 370 23.72 32.63 -10.86
CA HIS A 370 23.62 32.90 -9.42
C HIS A 370 24.67 32.11 -8.66
N PRO A 371 25.62 32.75 -7.98
CA PRO A 371 26.49 32.05 -7.05
C PRO A 371 25.72 31.63 -5.81
N LEU A 372 25.90 30.39 -5.41
CA LEU A 372 25.41 29.90 -4.11
C LEU A 372 26.08 30.70 -2.99
N PRO A 373 25.36 31.11 -1.93
CA PRO A 373 25.97 31.77 -0.79
C PRO A 373 26.90 30.76 -0.07
N ILE A 374 28.17 31.18 0.07
CA ILE A 374 29.17 30.53 0.90
C ILE A 374 28.75 30.72 2.35
N LEU A 375 28.34 29.67 3.05
CA LEU A 375 28.23 29.70 4.50
C LEU A 375 29.64 29.63 5.08
N GLU A 376 30.21 30.79 5.43
CA GLU A 376 31.32 30.88 6.37
C GLU A 376 30.82 30.65 7.79
N ASN A 377 31.46 29.69 8.41
CA ASN A 377 31.65 29.41 9.84
C ASN A 377 30.75 30.14 10.89
N VAL A 378 29.91 29.39 11.61
CA VAL A 378 29.89 29.39 13.09
C VAL A 378 29.60 27.96 13.57
#